data_1df0decaa6f0fd3568a3e8430ec02b50
#
_entry.id   1df0decaa6f0fd3568a3e8430ec02b50
#
_cell.length_a   1.000
_cell.length_b   1.000
_cell.length_c   1.000
_cell.angle_alpha   90.00
_cell.angle_beta   90.00
_cell.angle_gamma   90.00
#
_symmetry.space_group_name_H-M   'P 1'
#
loop_
_entity.id
_entity.type
_entity.pdbx_description
1 polymer ?
#
loop_
_entity_poly.entity_id
_entity_poly.type
_entity_poly.pdbx_seq_one_letter_code
_entity_poly.pdbx_strand_id
1 'polypeptide(L)'
;MDNNKIGKFIASLRKEKGLTQQQLGDKLFVTDKAVSKWERGLSFPDITILQKLALILDADVSEILCGERGKNKKIDIQKEIDKTIEKIEQNQIQRKK
;
A
#
# COMPACT_ATOMS: atom_id res chain seq x y z
N MET A 1 -1.24 16.39 -1.73
CA MET A 1 -0.53 15.32 -0.99
C MET A 1 0.23 15.91 0.18
N ASP A 2 0.17 15.26 1.31
CA ASP A 2 0.87 15.72 2.51
C ASP A 2 2.12 14.86 2.70
N ASN A 3 3.29 15.40 2.36
CA ASN A 3 4.54 14.66 2.45
C ASN A 3 4.88 14.21 3.88
N ASN A 4 4.48 15.00 4.87
CA ASN A 4 4.68 14.60 6.27
C ASN A 4 3.84 13.39 6.65
N LYS A 5 2.60 13.38 6.23
CA LYS A 5 1.70 12.26 6.49
C LYS A 5 2.19 11.01 5.77
N ILE A 6 2.59 11.16 4.52
CA ILE A 6 3.15 10.06 3.72
C ILE A 6 4.41 9.52 4.37
N GLY A 7 5.30 10.40 4.80
CA GLY A 7 6.56 10.00 5.44
C GLY A 7 6.34 9.23 6.73
N LYS A 8 5.42 9.68 7.57
CA LYS A 8 5.08 8.98 8.80
C LYS A 8 4.49 7.60 8.52
N PHE A 9 3.69 7.50 7.48
CA PHE A 9 3.10 6.23 7.08
C PHE A 9 4.16 5.25 6.61
N ILE A 10 5.10 5.72 5.77
CA ILE A 10 6.23 4.89 5.33
C ILE A 10 7.03 4.39 6.53
N ALA A 11 7.33 5.27 7.48
CA ALA A 11 8.07 4.89 8.69
C ALA A 11 7.33 3.83 9.50
N SER A 12 6.04 3.99 9.65
CA SER A 12 5.19 3.06 10.39
C SER A 12 5.16 1.68 9.73
N LEU A 13 4.98 1.63 8.42
CA LEU A 13 5.00 0.37 7.67
C LEU A 13 6.37 -0.30 7.73
N ARG A 14 7.45 0.48 7.62
CA ARG A 14 8.81 -0.04 7.74
C ARG A 14 9.01 -0.71 9.09
N LYS A 15 8.58 -0.06 10.15
CA LYS A 15 8.71 -0.59 11.51
C LYS A 15 7.87 -1.86 11.70
N GLU A 16 6.69 -1.90 11.12
CA GLU A 16 5.85 -3.11 11.15
C GLU A 16 6.56 -4.29 10.51
N LYS A 17 7.36 -4.06 9.48
CA LYS A 17 8.12 -5.11 8.82
C LYS A 17 9.44 -5.43 9.53
N GLY A 18 9.74 -4.73 10.61
CA GLY A 18 10.98 -4.94 11.36
C GLY A 18 12.23 -4.48 10.63
N LEU A 19 12.09 -3.53 9.72
CA LEU A 19 13.22 -3.05 8.92
C LEU A 19 13.76 -1.73 9.47
N THR A 20 15.10 -1.59 9.44
CA THR A 20 15.75 -0.31 9.67
C THR A 20 15.68 0.53 8.38
N GLN A 21 15.97 1.83 8.49
CA GLN A 21 16.06 2.69 7.30
C GLN A 21 17.14 2.16 6.34
N GLN A 22 18.25 1.69 6.86
CA GLN A 22 19.30 1.13 6.03
C GLN A 22 18.87 -0.14 5.32
N GLN A 23 18.20 -1.03 6.03
CA GLN A 23 17.71 -2.29 5.44
C GLN A 23 16.69 -2.01 4.33
N LEU A 24 15.78 -1.07 4.56
CA LEU A 24 14.83 -0.68 3.52
C LEU A 24 15.53 -0.06 2.33
N GLY A 25 16.50 0.82 2.59
CA GLY A 25 17.30 1.43 1.52
C GLY A 25 18.02 0.38 0.69
N ASP A 26 18.63 -0.62 1.35
CA ASP A 26 19.33 -1.71 0.66
C ASP A 26 18.40 -2.48 -0.28
N LYS A 27 17.18 -2.74 0.17
CA LYS A 27 16.19 -3.44 -0.67
C LYS A 27 15.76 -2.64 -1.87
N LEU A 28 15.82 -1.32 -1.79
CA LEU A 28 15.42 -0.41 -2.86
C LEU A 28 16.60 0.11 -3.67
N PHE A 29 17.81 -0.29 -3.33
CA PHE A 29 19.06 0.21 -3.95
C PHE A 29 19.19 1.72 -3.80
N VAL A 30 18.81 2.25 -2.64
CA VAL A 30 18.98 3.66 -2.28
C VAL A 30 19.66 3.75 -0.92
N THR A 31 20.05 4.94 -0.53
CA THR A 31 20.72 5.15 0.76
C THR A 31 19.71 5.24 1.90
N ASP A 32 20.18 4.97 3.12
CA ASP A 32 19.40 5.22 4.33
C ASP A 32 19.00 6.68 4.47
N LYS A 33 19.86 7.58 3.98
CA LYS A 33 19.57 9.03 3.98
C LYS A 33 18.36 9.35 3.10
N ALA A 34 18.23 8.69 1.96
CA ALA A 34 17.08 8.87 1.09
C ALA A 34 15.79 8.45 1.82
N VAL A 35 15.82 7.27 2.46
CA VAL A 35 14.68 6.78 3.23
C VAL A 35 14.35 7.76 4.36
N SER A 36 15.36 8.24 5.08
CA SER A 36 15.18 9.22 6.15
C SER A 36 14.50 10.49 5.65
N LYS A 37 14.91 10.99 4.49
CA LYS A 37 14.29 12.18 3.91
C LYS A 37 12.82 11.96 3.58
N TRP A 38 12.48 10.79 3.03
CA TRP A 38 11.07 10.45 2.76
C TRP A 38 10.26 10.45 4.05
N GLU A 39 10.79 9.81 5.09
CA GLU A 39 10.08 9.66 6.37
C GLU A 39 9.90 11.00 7.09
N ARG A 40 10.78 11.96 6.82
CA ARG A 40 10.68 13.31 7.38
C ARG A 40 9.89 14.28 6.49
N GLY A 41 9.42 13.80 5.35
CA GLY A 41 8.65 14.63 4.44
C GLY A 41 9.47 15.60 3.62
N LEU A 42 10.80 15.42 3.56
CA LEU A 42 11.70 16.32 2.86
C LEU A 42 11.85 15.99 1.37
N SER A 43 11.55 14.75 0.99
CA SER A 43 11.56 14.33 -0.39
C SER A 43 10.58 13.19 -0.57
N PHE A 44 10.41 12.73 -1.79
CA PHE A 44 9.48 11.67 -2.12
C PHE A 44 10.14 10.70 -3.09
N PRO A 45 9.89 9.37 -2.97
CA PRO A 45 10.47 8.42 -3.92
C PRO A 45 9.85 8.60 -5.31
N ASP A 46 10.66 8.37 -6.36
CA ASP A 46 10.14 8.40 -7.72
C ASP A 46 9.20 7.22 -7.94
N ILE A 47 8.48 7.22 -9.06
CA ILE A 47 7.42 6.24 -9.31
C ILE A 47 7.95 4.80 -9.34
N THR A 48 9.13 4.58 -9.87
CA THR A 48 9.72 3.23 -9.93
C THR A 48 10.04 2.73 -8.53
N ILE A 49 10.66 3.57 -7.71
CA ILE A 49 10.99 3.23 -6.33
C ILE A 49 9.70 3.08 -5.52
N LEU A 50 8.72 3.94 -5.75
CA LEU A 50 7.44 3.89 -5.05
C LEU A 50 6.74 2.55 -5.26
N GLN A 51 6.76 2.01 -6.47
CA GLN A 51 6.17 0.71 -6.77
C GLN A 51 6.86 -0.41 -6.01
N LYS A 52 8.20 -0.39 -5.97
CA LYS A 52 8.98 -1.37 -5.21
C LYS A 52 8.75 -1.23 -3.71
N LEU A 53 8.69 0.01 -3.24
CA LEU A 53 8.42 0.31 -1.83
C LEU A 53 7.09 -0.27 -1.40
N ALA A 54 6.05 -0.10 -2.20
CA ALA A 54 4.73 -0.63 -1.94
C ALA A 54 4.76 -2.16 -1.80
N LEU A 55 5.48 -2.84 -2.68
CA LEU A 55 5.62 -4.29 -2.61
C LEU A 55 6.34 -4.73 -1.34
N ILE A 56 7.44 -4.07 -1.00
CA ILE A 56 8.24 -4.42 0.18
C ILE A 56 7.44 -4.18 1.46
N LEU A 57 6.70 -3.09 1.52
CA LEU A 57 5.93 -2.72 2.69
C LEU A 57 4.54 -3.36 2.75
N ASP A 58 4.19 -4.15 1.74
CA ASP A 58 2.90 -4.83 1.64
C ASP A 58 1.74 -3.82 1.72
N ALA A 59 1.84 -2.78 0.91
CA ALA A 59 0.84 -1.72 0.82
C ALA A 59 0.60 -1.40 -0.64
N ASP A 60 -0.54 -0.76 -0.92
CA ASP A 60 -0.79 -0.24 -2.25
C ASP A 60 -0.13 1.12 -2.44
N VAL A 61 0.24 1.44 -3.68
CA VAL A 61 0.75 2.77 -4.00
C VAL A 61 -0.25 3.84 -3.56
N SER A 62 -1.55 3.60 -3.78
CA SER A 62 -2.58 4.56 -3.37
C SER A 62 -2.63 4.77 -1.86
N GLU A 63 -2.39 3.73 -1.07
CA GLU A 63 -2.32 3.86 0.38
C GLU A 63 -1.14 4.73 0.79
N ILE A 64 0.02 4.52 0.18
CA ILE A 64 1.20 5.33 0.47
C ILE A 64 0.95 6.79 0.10
N LEU A 65 0.36 7.05 -1.07
CA LEU A 65 0.06 8.41 -1.52
C LEU A 65 -0.96 9.11 -0.60
N CYS A 66 -1.88 8.36 -0.03
CA CYS A 66 -2.83 8.89 0.94
C CYS A 66 -2.24 9.03 2.33
N GLY A 67 -1.15 8.32 2.62
CA GLY A 67 -0.52 8.33 3.93
C GLY A 67 -1.30 7.58 4.98
N GLU A 68 -2.14 6.64 4.57
CA GLU A 68 -2.92 5.82 5.49
C GLU A 68 -3.39 4.54 4.81
N ARG A 69 -3.65 3.52 5.61
CA ARG A 69 -4.19 2.27 5.08
C ARG A 69 -5.58 2.51 4.54
N GLY A 70 -5.85 1.89 3.40
CA GLY A 70 -7.20 1.84 2.88
C GLY A 70 -8.04 0.98 3.78
N LYS A 71 -8.97 1.59 4.47
CA LYS A 71 -9.74 0.93 5.53
C LYS A 71 -10.49 -0.30 5.05
N ASN A 72 -10.76 -0.36 3.78
CA ASN A 72 -11.65 -1.38 3.27
C ASN A 72 -11.04 -2.28 2.21
N LYS A 73 -9.81 -2.02 1.77
CA LYS A 73 -9.28 -2.73 0.61
C LYS A 73 -9.09 -4.21 0.80
N LYS A 74 -8.52 -4.64 1.90
CA LYS A 74 -8.28 -6.07 2.15
C LYS A 74 -9.56 -6.83 2.40
N ILE A 75 -10.53 -6.17 2.99
CA ILE A 75 -11.82 -6.76 3.33
C ILE A 75 -12.75 -6.70 2.12
N ASP A 76 -12.70 -5.58 1.40
CA ASP A 76 -13.64 -5.30 0.31
C ASP A 76 -13.44 -6.18 -0.91
N ILE A 77 -12.20 -6.56 -1.24
CA ILE A 77 -11.96 -7.42 -2.39
C ILE A 77 -12.73 -8.73 -2.24
N GLN A 78 -12.64 -9.35 -1.07
CA GLN A 78 -13.34 -10.61 -0.81
C GLN A 78 -14.84 -10.42 -0.80
N LYS A 79 -15.33 -9.35 -0.18
CA LYS A 79 -16.75 -9.04 -0.16
C LYS A 79 -17.30 -8.75 -1.56
N GLU A 80 -16.55 -8.03 -2.36
CA GLU A 80 -16.94 -7.74 -3.74
C GLU A 80 -17.04 -9.03 -4.57
N ILE A 81 -16.09 -9.93 -4.41
CA ILE A 81 -16.13 -11.23 -5.09
C ILE A 81 -17.36 -12.01 -4.66
N ASP A 82 -17.62 -12.09 -3.37
CA ASP A 82 -18.76 -12.82 -2.83
C ASP A 82 -20.09 -12.25 -3.33
N LYS A 83 -20.22 -10.93 -3.33
CA LYS A 83 -21.43 -10.27 -3.85
C LYS A 83 -21.63 -10.54 -5.32
N THR A 84 -20.57 -10.55 -6.09
CA THR A 84 -20.63 -10.82 -7.52
C THR A 84 -21.09 -12.25 -7.78
N ILE A 85 -20.56 -13.20 -7.05
CA ILE A 85 -20.93 -14.61 -7.14
C ILE A 85 -22.41 -14.79 -6.80
N GLU A 86 -22.89 -14.17 -5.73
CA GLU A 86 -24.29 -14.25 -5.34
C GLU A 86 -25.21 -13.71 -6.45
N LYS A 87 -24.85 -12.58 -7.04
CA LYS A 87 -25.65 -11.99 -8.12
C LYS A 87 -25.69 -12.92 -9.33
N ILE A 88 -24.58 -13.54 -9.67
CA ILE A 88 -24.53 -14.47 -10.80
C ILE A 88 -25.41 -15.67 -10.52
N GLU A 89 -25.33 -16.24 -9.35
CA GLU A 89 -26.14 -17.39 -8.97
C GLU A 89 -27.63 -17.07 -9.00
N GLN A 90 -28.02 -15.92 -8.46
CA GLN A 90 -29.42 -15.48 -8.49
C GLN A 90 -29.92 -15.27 -9.91
N ASN A 91 -29.12 -14.69 -10.77
CA ASN A 91 -29.47 -14.48 -12.16
C ASN A 91 -29.65 -15.81 -12.90
N GLN A 92 -28.79 -16.79 -12.63
CA GLN A 92 -28.88 -18.11 -13.23
C GLN A 92 -30.16 -18.83 -12.79
N ILE A 93 -30.50 -18.72 -11.52
CA ILE A 93 -31.74 -19.31 -11.01
C ILE A 93 -32.95 -18.69 -11.71
N GLN A 94 -32.95 -17.38 -11.86
CA GLN A 94 -34.04 -16.68 -12.55
C GLN A 94 -34.16 -17.10 -14.01
N ARG A 95 -33.04 -17.35 -14.68
CA ARG A 95 -33.04 -17.77 -16.08
C ARG A 95 -33.61 -19.18 -16.27
N LYS A 96 -33.47 -20.02 -15.29
CA LYS A 96 -33.98 -21.40 -15.39
C LYS A 96 -35.47 -21.49 -15.24
N LYS A 97 -36.10 -20.45 -14.82
CA LYS A 97 -37.52 -20.40 -14.72
C LYS A 97 -38.14 -19.99 -16.06
#